data_72ff6f23c1247a2cd94ab25891e578df
#
_entry.id   72ff6f23c1247a2cd94ab25891e578df
#
_cell.length_a   1.000
_cell.length_b   1.000
_cell.length_c   1.000
_cell.angle_alpha   90.00
_cell.angle_beta   90.00
_cell.angle_gamma   90.00
#
_symmetry.space_group_name_H-M   'P 1'
#
loop_
_entity.id
_entity.type
_entity.pdbx_description
1 polymer ?
#
loop_
_entity_poly.entity_id
_entity_poly.type
_entity_poly.pdbx_seq_one_letter_code
_entity_poly.pdbx_strand_id
1 'polypeptide(L)'
;KSTLTNVDGVMSILSSDFAKAGVELKLQPVDAATFSANVTQGHQYDISYSSWGSIDDVDTTLLTCFGIGQTLNFMEFNSQEQEDLLQAMQSETDYNKRVELLNEWQTWFVENLPCCHLFVPNNTYAADTTNFIGWHLSPGNSAFLACANFVNVYAK
;
A
#
# COMPACT_ATOMS: atom_id res chain seq x y z
N LYS A 1 -9.85 14.33 -8.53
CA LYS A 1 -8.38 14.46 -8.43
C LYS A 1 -7.89 13.36 -7.49
N SER A 2 -6.98 12.52 -7.94
CA SER A 2 -6.37 11.47 -7.10
C SER A 2 -5.85 12.08 -5.79
N THR A 3 -6.06 11.40 -4.68
CA THR A 3 -5.47 11.74 -3.38
C THR A 3 -3.97 11.40 -3.32
N LEU A 4 -3.46 10.72 -4.35
CA LEU A 4 -2.05 10.35 -4.46
C LEU A 4 -1.19 11.57 -4.77
N THR A 5 -0.10 11.73 -4.04
CA THR A 5 0.87 12.80 -4.24
C THR A 5 1.73 12.51 -5.48
N ASN A 6 2.03 13.52 -6.27
CA ASN A 6 2.91 13.46 -7.45
C ASN A 6 2.47 12.50 -8.58
N VAL A 7 1.18 12.19 -8.71
CA VAL A 7 0.68 11.28 -9.76
C VAL A 7 1.13 11.73 -11.15
N ASP A 8 1.01 13.01 -11.48
CA ASP A 8 1.35 13.54 -12.80
C ASP A 8 2.83 13.31 -13.14
N GLY A 9 3.73 13.50 -12.16
CA GLY A 9 5.17 13.26 -12.34
C GLY A 9 5.48 11.77 -12.55
N VAL A 10 4.88 10.89 -11.75
CA VAL A 10 5.06 9.44 -11.88
C VAL A 10 4.52 8.96 -13.23
N MET A 11 3.33 9.41 -13.63
CA MET A 11 2.73 9.02 -14.91
C MET A 11 3.54 9.52 -16.11
N SER A 12 4.13 10.70 -16.03
CA SER A 12 5.02 11.23 -17.07
C SER A 12 6.26 10.35 -17.27
N ILE A 13 6.88 9.93 -16.16
CA ILE A 13 8.06 9.05 -16.21
C ILE A 13 7.67 7.68 -16.77
N LEU A 14 6.62 7.06 -16.22
CA LEU A 14 6.15 5.76 -16.70
C LEU A 14 5.79 5.79 -18.18
N SER A 15 5.05 6.79 -18.64
CA SER A 15 4.69 6.93 -20.06
C SER A 15 5.94 7.03 -20.96
N SER A 16 6.95 7.78 -20.51
CA SER A 16 8.22 7.90 -21.24
C SER A 16 8.98 6.57 -21.31
N ASP A 17 9.01 5.83 -20.20
CA ASP A 17 9.76 4.57 -20.14
C ASP A 17 9.03 3.44 -20.88
N PHE A 18 7.71 3.35 -20.79
CA PHE A 18 6.91 2.42 -21.59
C PHE A 18 7.04 2.70 -23.09
N ALA A 19 7.06 3.98 -23.50
CA ALA A 19 7.26 4.35 -24.90
C ALA A 19 8.63 3.88 -25.45
N LYS A 20 9.70 3.92 -24.64
CA LYS A 20 11.00 3.35 -25.00
C LYS A 20 10.96 1.84 -25.24
N ALA A 21 10.07 1.14 -24.54
CA ALA A 21 9.81 -0.28 -24.71
C ALA A 21 8.81 -0.57 -25.85
N GLY A 22 8.33 0.44 -26.56
CA GLY A 22 7.36 0.30 -27.67
C GLY A 22 5.91 0.17 -27.22
N VAL A 23 5.59 0.52 -25.96
CA VAL A 23 4.24 0.48 -25.40
C VAL A 23 3.72 1.90 -25.17
N GLU A 24 2.56 2.21 -25.74
CA GLU A 24 1.86 3.47 -25.53
C GLU A 24 0.90 3.36 -24.33
N LEU A 25 1.12 4.16 -23.29
CA LEU A 25 0.20 4.27 -22.16
C LEU A 25 -0.87 5.34 -22.44
N LYS A 26 -2.13 4.93 -22.50
CA LYS A 26 -3.29 5.85 -22.57
C LYS A 26 -3.77 6.16 -21.16
N LEU A 27 -3.33 7.29 -20.62
CA LEU A 27 -3.66 7.70 -19.26
C LEU A 27 -5.13 8.13 -19.15
N GLN A 28 -5.83 7.57 -18.18
CA GLN A 28 -7.21 7.90 -17.86
C GLN A 28 -7.33 8.36 -16.42
N PRO A 29 -7.13 9.66 -16.12
CA PRO A 29 -7.29 10.19 -14.79
C PRO A 29 -8.78 10.18 -14.39
N VAL A 30 -9.05 9.60 -13.23
CA VAL A 30 -10.41 9.49 -12.67
C VAL A 30 -10.43 9.99 -11.22
N ASP A 31 -11.60 10.36 -10.71
CA ASP A 31 -11.79 10.66 -9.30
C ASP A 31 -11.85 9.37 -8.45
N ALA A 32 -11.82 9.54 -7.12
CA ALA A 32 -11.78 8.40 -6.20
C ALA A 32 -13.03 7.51 -6.27
N ALA A 33 -14.20 8.06 -6.53
CA ALA A 33 -15.45 7.30 -6.63
C ALA A 33 -15.45 6.44 -7.91
N THR A 34 -15.07 7.04 -9.02
CA THR A 34 -14.91 6.37 -10.31
C THR A 34 -13.81 5.31 -10.24
N PHE A 35 -12.68 5.59 -9.57
CA PHE A 35 -11.63 4.60 -9.33
C PHE A 35 -12.16 3.41 -8.54
N SER A 36 -12.87 3.65 -7.44
CA SER A 36 -13.46 2.57 -6.65
C SER A 36 -14.43 1.72 -7.46
N ALA A 37 -15.33 2.34 -8.21
CA ALA A 37 -16.33 1.63 -9.00
C ALA A 37 -15.71 0.82 -10.14
N ASN A 38 -14.80 1.41 -10.91
CA ASN A 38 -14.28 0.80 -12.14
C ASN A 38 -13.06 -0.09 -11.87
N VAL A 39 -12.17 0.29 -10.95
CA VAL A 39 -10.93 -0.45 -10.69
C VAL A 39 -11.12 -1.43 -9.55
N THR A 40 -11.49 -0.93 -8.34
CA THR A 40 -11.53 -1.79 -7.15
C THR A 40 -12.67 -2.81 -7.19
N GLN A 41 -13.84 -2.43 -7.71
CA GLN A 41 -15.03 -3.28 -7.75
C GLN A 41 -15.31 -3.86 -9.14
N GLY A 42 -15.02 -3.08 -10.17
CA GLY A 42 -15.36 -3.43 -11.55
C GLY A 42 -14.25 -4.08 -12.36
N HIS A 43 -13.00 -4.08 -11.86
CA HIS A 43 -11.80 -4.66 -12.52
C HIS A 43 -11.63 -4.23 -13.99
N GLN A 44 -12.06 -2.98 -14.32
CA GLN A 44 -12.07 -2.43 -15.68
C GLN A 44 -10.81 -1.61 -15.95
N TYR A 45 -9.67 -2.27 -16.06
CA TYR A 45 -8.39 -1.63 -16.35
C TYR A 45 -7.39 -2.64 -16.92
N ASP A 46 -6.44 -2.16 -17.72
CA ASP A 46 -5.27 -2.94 -18.14
C ASP A 46 -4.14 -2.80 -17.12
N ILE A 47 -3.86 -1.56 -16.69
CA ILE A 47 -2.88 -1.22 -15.66
C ILE A 47 -3.51 -0.16 -14.75
N SER A 48 -3.43 -0.32 -13.45
CA SER A 48 -3.85 0.69 -12.48
C SER A 48 -2.68 1.17 -11.64
N TYR A 49 -2.67 2.46 -11.30
CA TYR A 49 -1.73 3.04 -10.35
C TYR A 49 -2.47 3.42 -9.07
N SER A 50 -2.04 2.83 -7.98
CA SER A 50 -2.68 3.00 -6.67
C SER A 50 -1.65 3.03 -5.55
N SER A 51 -2.10 3.26 -4.32
CA SER A 51 -1.30 3.08 -3.12
C SER A 51 -2.11 2.36 -2.05
N TRP A 52 -1.43 1.55 -1.26
CA TRP A 52 -1.98 1.07 0.00
C TRP A 52 -1.54 1.97 1.16
N GLY A 53 -2.28 1.90 2.25
CA GLY A 53 -1.90 2.54 3.50
C GLY A 53 -0.69 1.90 4.17
N SER A 54 -0.43 2.29 5.41
CA SER A 54 0.61 1.62 6.21
C SER A 54 0.24 0.18 6.52
N ILE A 55 1.26 -0.66 6.58
CA ILE A 55 1.15 -2.06 7.02
C ILE A 55 1.46 -2.07 8.51
N ASP A 56 0.42 -2.09 9.34
CA ASP A 56 0.56 -2.11 10.80
C ASP A 56 0.59 -3.55 11.33
N ASP A 57 -0.20 -4.43 10.73
CA ASP A 57 -0.18 -5.88 10.93
C ASP A 57 0.09 -6.55 9.58
N VAL A 58 1.26 -7.16 9.47
CA VAL A 58 1.74 -7.72 8.19
C VAL A 58 0.82 -8.84 7.70
N ASP A 59 0.51 -9.80 8.56
CA ASP A 59 -0.20 -11.02 8.18
C ASP A 59 -1.63 -10.70 7.71
N THR A 60 -2.36 -9.93 8.51
CA THR A 60 -3.74 -9.51 8.19
C THR A 60 -3.77 -8.60 6.97
N THR A 61 -2.81 -7.69 6.84
CA THR A 61 -2.76 -6.77 5.70
C THR A 61 -2.46 -7.50 4.41
N LEU A 62 -1.47 -8.40 4.41
CA LEU A 62 -1.13 -9.18 3.23
C LEU A 62 -2.26 -10.09 2.80
N LEU A 63 -2.90 -10.78 3.75
CA LEU A 63 -4.07 -11.62 3.46
C LEU A 63 -5.20 -10.80 2.84
N THR A 64 -5.51 -9.63 3.39
CA THR A 64 -6.59 -8.76 2.88
C THR A 64 -6.29 -8.18 1.50
N CYS A 65 -5.02 -7.88 1.22
CA CYS A 65 -4.60 -7.27 -0.06
C CYS A 65 -4.37 -8.29 -1.17
N PHE A 66 -3.99 -9.51 -0.83
CA PHE A 66 -3.52 -10.50 -1.81
C PHE A 66 -4.22 -11.86 -1.71
N GLY A 67 -4.97 -12.14 -0.65
CA GLY A 67 -5.69 -13.41 -0.49
C GLY A 67 -6.81 -13.58 -1.52
N ILE A 68 -7.14 -14.83 -1.83
CA ILE A 68 -8.18 -15.18 -2.79
C ILE A 68 -9.55 -14.69 -2.30
N GLY A 69 -10.26 -13.95 -3.14
CA GLY A 69 -11.59 -13.43 -2.84
C GLY A 69 -11.62 -12.30 -1.80
N GLN A 70 -10.47 -11.78 -1.40
CA GLN A 70 -10.39 -10.67 -0.46
C GLN A 70 -10.72 -9.32 -1.12
N THR A 71 -11.31 -8.43 -0.33
CA THR A 71 -11.90 -7.16 -0.82
C THR A 71 -10.87 -6.22 -1.43
N LEU A 72 -9.62 -6.26 -0.97
CA LEU A 72 -8.54 -5.41 -1.48
C LEU A 72 -7.66 -6.12 -2.52
N ASN A 73 -7.93 -7.38 -2.84
CA ASN A 73 -7.28 -8.08 -3.95
C ASN A 73 -7.96 -7.72 -5.28
N PHE A 74 -7.98 -6.43 -5.60
CA PHE A 74 -8.59 -5.94 -6.85
C PHE A 74 -7.76 -6.25 -8.10
N MET A 75 -6.56 -6.80 -7.93
CA MET A 75 -5.75 -7.35 -9.02
C MET A 75 -6.27 -8.71 -9.49
N GLU A 76 -7.09 -9.39 -8.67
CA GLU A 76 -7.61 -10.75 -8.91
C GLU A 76 -6.50 -11.76 -9.24
N PHE A 77 -5.31 -11.54 -8.70
CA PHE A 77 -4.24 -12.49 -8.83
C PHE A 77 -4.48 -13.66 -7.85
N ASN A 78 -5.11 -14.71 -8.37
CA ASN A 78 -5.55 -15.85 -7.57
C ASN A 78 -4.57 -17.02 -7.71
N SER A 79 -3.66 -17.18 -6.74
CA SER A 79 -2.71 -18.28 -6.65
C SER A 79 -2.94 -19.06 -5.36
N GLN A 80 -3.13 -20.37 -5.48
CA GLN A 80 -3.28 -21.25 -4.31
C GLN A 80 -1.99 -21.29 -3.48
N GLU A 81 -0.83 -21.29 -4.13
CA GLU A 81 0.46 -21.27 -3.45
C GLU A 81 0.62 -20.03 -2.57
N GLN A 82 0.23 -18.85 -3.10
CA GLN A 82 0.21 -17.62 -2.32
C GLN A 82 -0.77 -17.71 -1.15
N GLU A 83 -1.98 -18.20 -1.39
CA GLU A 83 -3.00 -18.34 -0.36
C GLU A 83 -2.52 -19.25 0.79
N ASP A 84 -1.89 -20.35 0.47
CA ASP A 84 -1.36 -21.30 1.46
C ASP A 84 -0.28 -20.64 2.33
N LEU A 85 0.62 -19.84 1.76
CA LEU A 85 1.62 -19.06 2.51
C LEU A 85 0.97 -18.02 3.43
N LEU A 86 -0.03 -17.27 2.93
CA LEU A 86 -0.74 -16.26 3.72
C LEU A 86 -1.50 -16.88 4.89
N GLN A 87 -2.17 -18.00 4.67
CA GLN A 87 -2.90 -18.74 5.72
C GLN A 87 -1.94 -19.36 6.74
N ALA A 88 -0.81 -19.87 6.29
CA ALA A 88 0.23 -20.40 7.19
C ALA A 88 0.79 -19.30 8.09
N MET A 89 1.10 -18.10 7.55
CA MET A 89 1.56 -16.95 8.35
C MET A 89 0.53 -16.55 9.40
N GLN A 90 -0.74 -16.47 9.02
CA GLN A 90 -1.81 -16.04 9.93
C GLN A 90 -2.02 -17.01 11.09
N SER A 91 -1.82 -18.30 10.87
CA SER A 91 -2.01 -19.35 11.88
C SER A 91 -0.77 -19.65 12.73
N GLU A 92 0.42 -19.23 12.31
CA GLU A 92 1.67 -19.51 13.01
C GLU A 92 1.84 -18.58 14.23
N THR A 93 2.12 -19.17 15.39
CA THR A 93 2.31 -18.45 16.66
C THR A 93 3.79 -18.21 17.00
N ASP A 94 4.70 -18.99 16.43
CA ASP A 94 6.14 -18.79 16.61
C ASP A 94 6.62 -17.65 15.72
N TYR A 95 7.19 -16.62 16.36
CA TYR A 95 7.66 -15.43 15.66
C TYR A 95 8.70 -15.72 14.56
N ASN A 96 9.67 -16.59 14.84
CA ASN A 96 10.74 -16.88 13.89
C ASN A 96 10.20 -17.62 12.66
N LYS A 97 9.31 -18.58 12.87
CA LYS A 97 8.64 -19.28 11.76
C LYS A 97 7.76 -18.36 10.93
N ARG A 98 7.07 -17.39 11.56
CA ARG A 98 6.32 -16.36 10.80
C ARG A 98 7.24 -15.54 9.93
N VAL A 99 8.42 -15.15 10.44
CA VAL A 99 9.42 -14.42 9.64
C VAL A 99 9.93 -15.29 8.47
N GLU A 100 10.14 -16.58 8.66
CA GLU A 100 10.51 -17.50 7.59
C GLU A 100 9.43 -17.56 6.51
N LEU A 101 8.16 -17.76 6.88
CA LEU A 101 7.03 -17.76 5.97
C LEU A 101 6.86 -16.43 5.22
N LEU A 102 7.08 -15.31 5.90
CA LEU A 102 7.07 -14.00 5.27
C LEU A 102 8.17 -13.87 4.20
N ASN A 103 9.37 -14.37 4.48
CA ASN A 103 10.47 -14.35 3.51
C ASN A 103 10.18 -15.26 2.30
N GLU A 104 9.55 -16.41 2.52
CA GLU A 104 9.07 -17.28 1.44
C GLU A 104 8.02 -16.56 0.58
N TRP A 105 7.04 -15.94 1.21
CA TRP A 105 6.04 -15.16 0.50
C TRP A 105 6.65 -13.98 -0.28
N GLN A 106 7.61 -13.25 0.28
CA GLN A 106 8.30 -12.16 -0.42
C GLN A 106 9.07 -12.67 -1.65
N THR A 107 9.71 -13.83 -1.55
CA THR A 107 10.40 -14.47 -2.66
C THR A 107 9.42 -14.83 -3.77
N TRP A 108 8.33 -15.50 -3.39
CA TRP A 108 7.25 -15.84 -4.30
C TRP A 108 6.66 -14.60 -4.99
N PHE A 109 6.44 -13.51 -4.22
CA PHE A 109 5.89 -12.25 -4.73
C PHE A 109 6.78 -11.61 -5.79
N VAL A 110 8.08 -11.61 -5.60
CA VAL A 110 9.04 -11.06 -6.56
C VAL A 110 9.10 -11.90 -7.84
N GLU A 111 8.98 -13.22 -7.72
CA GLU A 111 9.01 -14.14 -8.87
C GLU A 111 7.72 -14.09 -9.70
N ASN A 112 6.58 -13.87 -9.07
CA ASN A 112 5.26 -13.89 -9.73
C ASN A 112 4.71 -12.49 -10.06
N LEU A 113 5.20 -11.43 -9.42
CA LEU A 113 4.86 -10.02 -9.66
C LEU A 113 3.35 -9.73 -9.78
N PRO A 114 2.51 -10.07 -8.79
CA PRO A 114 1.09 -9.71 -8.83
C PRO A 114 0.87 -8.20 -8.90
N CYS A 115 1.79 -7.41 -8.37
CA CYS A 115 1.90 -5.97 -8.62
C CYS A 115 3.35 -5.52 -8.53
N CYS A 116 3.64 -4.36 -9.13
CA CYS A 116 4.97 -3.76 -9.11
C CYS A 116 5.02 -2.60 -8.11
N HIS A 117 5.77 -2.75 -7.04
CA HIS A 117 6.02 -1.68 -6.09
C HIS A 117 7.05 -0.70 -6.67
N LEU A 118 6.67 0.56 -6.81
CA LEU A 118 7.54 1.59 -7.36
C LEU A 118 8.37 2.28 -6.28
N PHE A 119 7.73 2.74 -5.21
CA PHE A 119 8.39 3.42 -4.09
C PHE A 119 7.46 3.55 -2.88
N VAL A 120 8.05 3.82 -1.74
CA VAL A 120 7.34 4.21 -0.52
C VAL A 120 7.62 5.69 -0.27
N PRO A 121 6.60 6.57 -0.34
CA PRO A 121 6.80 7.99 -0.10
C PRO A 121 7.08 8.27 1.37
N ASN A 122 7.98 9.22 1.64
CA ASN A 122 8.18 9.71 2.99
C ASN A 122 7.08 10.73 3.35
N ASN A 123 6.43 10.52 4.47
CA ASN A 123 5.54 11.53 5.04
C ASN A 123 6.35 12.53 5.87
N THR A 124 6.25 13.80 5.55
CA THR A 124 6.92 14.87 6.27
C THR A 124 5.90 15.62 7.12
N TYR A 125 6.21 15.77 8.39
CA TYR A 125 5.38 16.46 9.36
C TYR A 125 6.13 17.64 9.96
N ALA A 126 5.40 18.72 10.26
CA ALA A 126 5.92 19.86 10.98
C ALA A 126 4.96 20.21 12.13
N ALA A 127 5.52 20.56 13.27
CA ALA A 127 4.76 21.04 14.42
C ALA A 127 5.36 22.35 14.92
N ASP A 128 4.50 23.31 15.25
CA ASP A 128 4.91 24.51 15.96
C ASP A 128 5.06 24.17 17.45
N THR A 129 6.29 24.26 17.95
CA THR A 129 6.63 23.99 19.34
C THR A 129 6.74 25.24 20.21
N THR A 130 6.28 26.40 19.73
CA THR A 130 6.33 27.67 20.46
C THR A 130 5.50 27.60 21.74
N ASN A 131 4.27 27.14 21.65
CA ASN A 131 3.32 27.10 22.76
C ASN A 131 3.03 25.68 23.26
N PHE A 132 3.25 24.67 22.43
CA PHE A 132 2.96 23.27 22.75
C PHE A 132 4.16 22.37 22.48
N ILE A 133 4.42 21.44 23.38
CA ILE A 133 5.49 20.46 23.28
C ILE A 133 4.95 19.06 23.57
N GLY A 134 5.78 18.03 23.41
CA GLY A 134 5.38 16.64 23.63
C GLY A 134 4.80 15.95 22.39
N TRP A 135 5.06 16.48 21.20
CA TRP A 135 4.66 15.84 19.94
C TRP A 135 5.42 14.54 19.71
N HIS A 136 4.69 13.47 19.40
CA HIS A 136 5.26 12.17 19.08
C HIS A 136 4.87 11.74 17.67
N LEU A 137 5.81 11.13 16.97
CA LEU A 137 5.54 10.40 15.75
C LEU A 137 5.06 9.00 16.12
N SER A 138 3.80 8.71 15.85
CA SER A 138 3.28 7.35 15.96
C SER A 138 3.52 6.60 14.65
N PRO A 139 3.73 5.28 14.68
CA PRO A 139 3.73 4.47 13.48
C PRO A 139 2.44 4.66 12.68
N GLY A 140 2.53 4.56 11.36
CA GLY A 140 1.38 4.69 10.47
C GLY A 140 1.17 6.08 9.88
N ASN A 141 0.11 6.23 9.11
CA ASN A 141 -0.17 7.45 8.33
C ASN A 141 -0.73 8.62 9.14
N SER A 142 -1.09 8.40 10.39
CA SER A 142 -1.78 9.39 11.24
C SER A 142 -0.90 9.92 12.37
N ALA A 143 0.39 10.04 12.13
CA ALA A 143 1.40 10.35 13.16
C ALA A 143 1.01 11.50 14.11
N PHE A 144 0.44 12.60 13.62
CA PHE A 144 0.01 13.72 14.46
C PHE A 144 -1.45 13.63 14.95
N LEU A 145 -2.25 12.75 14.37
CA LEU A 145 -3.65 12.54 14.78
C LEU A 145 -3.82 11.34 15.72
N ALA A 146 -2.71 10.65 16.06
CA ALA A 146 -2.77 9.54 16.99
C ALA A 146 -3.18 10.00 18.40
N CYS A 147 -3.96 9.18 19.09
CA CYS A 147 -4.40 9.45 20.46
C CYS A 147 -3.24 9.80 21.42
N ALA A 148 -2.05 9.24 21.18
CA ALA A 148 -0.86 9.55 21.94
C ALA A 148 -0.50 11.04 21.93
N ASN A 149 -0.73 11.77 20.84
CA ASN A 149 -0.48 13.20 20.79
C ASN A 149 -1.49 13.99 21.62
N PHE A 150 -2.77 13.61 21.63
CA PHE A 150 -3.76 14.29 22.46
C PHE A 150 -3.51 14.13 23.97
N VAL A 151 -2.83 13.05 24.38
CA VAL A 151 -2.48 12.80 25.78
C VAL A 151 -1.14 13.45 26.16
N ASN A 152 -0.18 13.47 25.24
CA ASN A 152 1.21 13.86 25.54
C ASN A 152 1.53 15.33 25.19
N VAL A 153 0.74 15.96 24.31
CA VAL A 153 0.94 17.38 23.98
C VAL A 153 0.40 18.26 25.10
N TYR A 154 1.24 19.15 25.60
CA TYR A 154 0.88 20.08 26.68
C TYR A 154 1.46 21.47 26.42
N ALA A 155 0.85 22.45 27.09
CA ALA A 155 1.31 23.82 27.03
C ALA A 155 2.69 23.98 27.72
N LYS A 156 3.51 24.81 27.14
CA LYS A 156 4.87 25.10 27.63
C LYS A 156 4.87 26.06 28.79
#